data_8a473c5bdea97c3f1741696cc3f4daff
#
_entry.id   8a473c5bdea97c3f1741696cc3f4daff
#
_cell.length_a   1.000
_cell.length_b   1.000
_cell.length_c   1.000
_cell.angle_alpha   90.00
_cell.angle_beta   90.00
_cell.angle_gamma   90.00
#
_symmetry.space_group_name_H-M   'P 1'
#
loop_
_entity.id
_entity.type
_entity.pdbx_description
1 polymer ?
#
loop_
_entity_poly.entity_id
_entity_poly.type
_entity_poly.pdbx_seq_one_letter_code
_entity_poly.pdbx_strand_id
1 'polypeptide(L)'
;MTALLAVPAESPTDKVTYIDSAKVTAGFQKGGVLFDNGTKFAVHTSRREVPGKAETHAKDTDIIYVLDGTATFVTGGSAVENKTVAPGETSGKEIRGGESRQLKKGDVIIVPAGTPHWCKEVSNPFLYYVVKVR
;
A
#
# COMPACT_ATOMS: atom_id res chain seq x y z
N MET A 1 -0.52 39.63 -29.46
CA MET A 1 -1.56 38.64 -29.10
C MET A 1 -0.98 37.69 -28.06
N THR A 2 -1.40 37.84 -26.83
CA THR A 2 -0.95 36.96 -25.75
C THR A 2 -1.77 35.67 -25.84
N ALA A 3 -1.11 34.56 -26.17
CA ALA A 3 -1.76 33.29 -26.08
C ALA A 3 -2.12 33.03 -24.59
N LEU A 4 -3.39 32.92 -24.30
CA LEU A 4 -3.83 32.39 -23.01
C LEU A 4 -3.39 30.91 -22.95
N LEU A 5 -2.30 30.69 -22.23
CA LEU A 5 -1.96 29.33 -21.83
C LEU A 5 -3.10 28.84 -20.93
N ALA A 6 -3.80 27.83 -21.39
CA ALA A 6 -4.77 27.16 -20.54
C ALA A 6 -4.05 26.70 -19.28
N VAL A 7 -4.46 27.24 -18.14
CA VAL A 7 -4.01 26.73 -16.85
C VAL A 7 -4.47 25.27 -16.79
N PRO A 8 -3.55 24.30 -16.62
CA PRO A 8 -3.96 22.92 -16.48
C PRO A 8 -4.97 22.82 -15.32
N ALA A 9 -6.01 22.05 -15.52
CA ALA A 9 -6.93 21.77 -14.43
C ALA A 9 -6.12 21.34 -13.22
N GLU A 10 -6.42 21.91 -12.06
CA GLU A 10 -5.77 21.51 -10.81
C GLU A 10 -5.87 20.01 -10.64
N SER A 11 -4.73 19.35 -10.40
CA SER A 11 -4.75 17.94 -10.07
C SER A 11 -5.44 17.76 -8.71
N PRO A 12 -6.05 16.60 -8.44
CA PRO A 12 -6.63 16.31 -7.13
C PRO A 12 -5.70 16.58 -5.95
N THR A 13 -4.37 16.53 -6.17
CA THR A 13 -3.36 16.84 -5.14
C THR A 13 -3.31 18.31 -4.74
N ASP A 14 -3.81 19.20 -5.59
CA ASP A 14 -3.76 20.63 -5.35
C ASP A 14 -4.97 21.09 -4.52
N LYS A 15 -5.86 20.19 -4.17
CA LYS A 15 -7.06 20.46 -3.38
C LYS A 15 -7.05 19.71 -2.09
N VAL A 16 -7.63 20.34 -1.05
CA VAL A 16 -7.89 19.63 0.21
C VAL A 16 -8.90 18.52 -0.06
N THR A 17 -8.55 17.32 0.33
CA THR A 17 -9.45 16.16 0.29
C THR A 17 -9.79 15.74 1.71
N TYR A 18 -11.08 15.77 2.04
CA TYR A 18 -11.58 15.34 3.33
C TYR A 18 -12.36 14.05 3.15
N ILE A 19 -11.97 13.03 3.89
CA ILE A 19 -12.63 11.73 3.90
C ILE A 19 -13.10 11.51 5.34
N ASP A 20 -14.41 11.53 5.54
CA ASP A 20 -14.98 11.42 6.88
C ASP A 20 -14.80 10.01 7.47
N SER A 21 -14.98 9.90 8.78
CA SER A 21 -14.77 8.64 9.50
C SER A 21 -15.68 7.52 9.02
N ALA A 22 -16.89 7.83 8.58
CA ALA A 22 -17.81 6.83 8.06
C ALA A 22 -17.28 6.19 6.76
N LYS A 23 -16.72 6.98 5.87
CA LYS A 23 -16.09 6.50 4.63
C LYS A 23 -14.82 5.69 4.92
N VAL A 24 -14.02 6.15 5.88
CA VAL A 24 -12.80 5.42 6.30
C VAL A 24 -13.20 4.06 6.88
N THR A 25 -14.17 4.03 7.78
CA THR A 25 -14.67 2.78 8.37
C THR A 25 -15.19 1.83 7.31
N ALA A 26 -15.99 2.33 6.37
CA ALA A 26 -16.47 1.53 5.24
C ALA A 26 -15.33 0.99 4.40
N GLY A 27 -14.27 1.79 4.18
CA GLY A 27 -13.07 1.37 3.49
C GLY A 27 -12.39 0.18 4.16
N PHE A 28 -12.33 0.14 5.47
CA PHE A 28 -11.74 -0.98 6.22
C PHE A 28 -12.59 -2.25 6.25
N GLN A 29 -13.85 -2.17 5.90
CA GLN A 29 -14.70 -3.37 5.83
C GLN A 29 -14.33 -4.29 4.67
N LYS A 30 -13.81 -3.73 3.60
CA LYS A 30 -13.40 -4.48 2.39
C LYS A 30 -11.93 -4.30 2.03
N GLY A 31 -11.31 -3.23 2.48
CA GLY A 31 -10.08 -2.73 1.91
C GLY A 31 -10.33 -2.00 0.58
N GLY A 32 -9.43 -1.13 0.19
CA GLY A 32 -9.53 -0.42 -1.07
C GLY A 32 -8.83 0.93 -1.07
N VAL A 33 -9.02 1.64 -2.16
CA VAL A 33 -8.43 2.96 -2.37
C VAL A 33 -9.34 4.01 -1.77
N LEU A 34 -8.81 4.80 -0.81
CA LEU A 34 -9.49 5.99 -0.30
C LEU A 34 -9.24 7.19 -1.18
N PHE A 35 -8.02 7.33 -1.66
CA PHE A 35 -7.59 8.45 -2.47
C PHE A 35 -6.41 8.05 -3.35
N ASP A 36 -6.42 8.48 -4.60
CA ASP A 36 -5.30 8.32 -5.52
C ASP A 36 -5.25 9.54 -6.44
N ASN A 37 -4.16 10.30 -6.38
CA ASN A 37 -4.00 11.43 -7.26
C ASN A 37 -3.41 11.07 -8.64
N GLY A 38 -3.06 9.81 -8.82
CA GLY A 38 -2.53 9.29 -10.07
C GLY A 38 -1.02 9.49 -10.29
N THR A 39 -0.39 10.44 -9.62
CA THR A 39 1.01 10.81 -9.89
C THR A 39 1.94 10.77 -8.70
N LYS A 40 1.53 11.26 -7.54
CA LYS A 40 2.43 11.47 -6.40
C LYS A 40 2.18 10.51 -5.24
N PHE A 41 0.94 10.31 -4.89
CA PHE A 41 0.62 9.43 -3.77
C PHE A 41 -0.80 8.88 -3.85
N ALA A 42 -1.02 7.79 -3.12
CA ALA A 42 -2.32 7.20 -2.90
C ALA A 42 -2.47 6.81 -1.42
N VAL A 43 -3.69 6.74 -0.94
CA VAL A 43 -4.02 6.28 0.41
C VAL A 43 -4.98 5.12 0.30
N HIS A 44 -4.58 3.98 0.85
CA HIS A 44 -5.38 2.76 0.84
C HIS A 44 -5.75 2.34 2.26
N THR A 45 -6.92 1.75 2.40
CA THR A 45 -7.26 0.91 3.54
C THR A 45 -6.99 -0.53 3.17
N SER A 46 -6.36 -1.28 4.04
CA SER A 46 -6.11 -2.70 3.80
C SER A 46 -6.73 -3.54 4.89
N ARG A 47 -7.42 -4.58 4.46
CA ARG A 47 -8.00 -5.59 5.31
C ARG A 47 -7.54 -6.96 4.83
N ARG A 48 -6.82 -7.67 5.68
CA ARG A 48 -6.39 -9.03 5.38
C ARG A 48 -7.02 -9.98 6.39
N GLU A 49 -7.59 -11.05 5.88
CA GLU A 49 -8.18 -12.13 6.67
C GLU A 49 -7.41 -13.42 6.52
N VAL A 50 -6.58 -13.49 5.47
CA VAL A 50 -5.71 -14.63 5.15
C VAL A 50 -4.33 -14.11 4.71
N PRO A 51 -3.28 -14.94 4.75
CA PRO A 51 -1.97 -14.58 4.23
C PRO A 51 -2.03 -14.01 2.80
N GLY A 52 -1.17 -13.03 2.54
CA GLY A 52 -1.07 -12.41 1.23
C GLY A 52 -0.03 -13.09 0.34
N LYS A 53 0.19 -12.51 -0.83
CA LYS A 53 1.27 -12.87 -1.74
C LYS A 53 2.48 -11.98 -1.50
N ALA A 54 3.64 -12.42 -1.96
CA ALA A 54 4.86 -11.61 -1.97
C ALA A 54 4.76 -10.58 -3.08
N GLU A 55 4.67 -9.31 -2.71
CA GLU A 55 4.46 -8.21 -3.65
C GLU A 55 5.73 -7.35 -3.78
N THR A 56 5.95 -6.80 -4.96
CA THR A 56 6.99 -5.82 -5.20
C THR A 56 6.43 -4.71 -6.08
N HIS A 57 6.56 -3.47 -5.62
CA HIS A 57 6.14 -2.29 -6.36
C HIS A 57 7.39 -1.54 -6.85
N ALA A 58 7.56 -1.43 -8.16
CA ALA A 58 8.76 -0.82 -8.73
C ALA A 58 8.86 0.68 -8.43
N LYS A 59 7.71 1.37 -8.31
CA LYS A 59 7.67 2.83 -8.19
C LYS A 59 7.15 3.32 -6.84
N ASP A 60 6.39 2.52 -6.13
CA ASP A 60 5.73 2.95 -4.90
C ASP A 60 6.55 2.58 -3.67
N THR A 61 6.82 3.57 -2.85
CA THR A 61 7.23 3.35 -1.46
C THR A 61 5.98 3.26 -0.62
N ASP A 62 5.83 2.18 0.13
CA ASP A 62 4.69 1.96 1.01
C ASP A 62 5.01 2.42 2.43
N ILE A 63 4.21 3.34 2.95
CA ILE A 63 4.22 3.72 4.36
C ILE A 63 3.00 3.06 4.99
N ILE A 64 3.24 2.12 5.89
CA ILE A 64 2.20 1.29 6.49
C ILE A 64 2.04 1.65 7.97
N TYR A 65 0.81 1.94 8.37
CA TYR A 65 0.43 2.12 9.76
C TYR A 65 -0.59 1.06 10.17
N VAL A 66 -0.22 0.24 11.14
CA VAL A 66 -1.10 -0.84 11.62
C VAL A 66 -2.19 -0.28 12.52
N LEU A 67 -3.44 -0.43 12.08
CA LEU A 67 -4.62 0.05 12.79
C LEU A 67 -5.11 -0.97 13.81
N ASP A 68 -5.11 -2.25 13.45
CA ASP A 68 -5.59 -3.34 14.32
C ASP A 68 -5.04 -4.69 13.86
N GLY A 69 -4.94 -5.62 14.80
CA GLY A 69 -4.45 -6.97 14.56
C GLY A 69 -2.94 -7.09 14.53
N THR A 70 -2.47 -8.24 14.08
CA THR A 70 -1.05 -8.62 14.04
C THR A 70 -0.71 -9.29 12.73
N ALA A 71 0.56 -9.22 12.35
CA ALA A 71 1.07 -9.92 11.16
C ALA A 71 2.52 -10.31 11.33
N THR A 72 2.89 -11.44 10.73
CA THR A 72 4.28 -11.75 10.41
C THR A 72 4.55 -11.18 9.04
N PHE A 73 5.39 -10.15 8.98
CA PHE A 73 5.68 -9.38 7.78
C PHE A 73 7.12 -9.58 7.37
N VAL A 74 7.34 -10.04 6.14
CA VAL A 74 8.67 -10.35 5.61
C VAL A 74 9.04 -9.32 4.55
N THR A 75 10.24 -8.77 4.63
CA THR A 75 10.76 -7.79 3.67
C THR A 75 12.12 -8.20 3.14
N GLY A 76 12.40 -7.85 1.89
CA GLY A 76 13.63 -8.20 1.21
C GLY A 76 13.62 -9.64 0.71
N GLY A 77 14.80 -10.22 0.53
CA GLY A 77 14.93 -11.58 0.00
C GLY A 77 14.51 -11.68 -1.46
N SER A 78 14.05 -12.87 -1.84
CA SER A 78 13.62 -13.16 -3.21
C SER A 78 12.23 -13.73 -3.25
N ALA A 79 11.36 -13.16 -4.07
CA ALA A 79 10.01 -13.66 -4.29
C ALA A 79 10.05 -14.92 -5.17
N VAL A 80 9.42 -16.00 -4.70
CA VAL A 80 9.34 -17.28 -5.40
C VAL A 80 8.17 -17.25 -6.38
N GLU A 81 8.38 -17.78 -7.59
CA GLU A 81 7.39 -17.77 -8.66
C GLU A 81 6.87 -16.35 -8.94
N ASN A 82 7.79 -15.41 -8.97
CA ASN A 82 7.48 -14.00 -9.14
C ASN A 82 7.03 -13.71 -10.58
N LYS A 83 5.87 -13.05 -10.72
CA LYS A 83 5.27 -12.73 -12.02
C LYS A 83 4.87 -11.27 -12.07
N THR A 84 5.02 -10.65 -13.24
CA THR A 84 4.46 -9.34 -13.49
C THR A 84 2.94 -9.45 -13.56
N VAL A 85 2.22 -8.71 -12.72
CA VAL A 85 0.76 -8.69 -12.65
C VAL A 85 0.16 -7.39 -13.20
N ALA A 86 0.97 -6.33 -13.27
CA ALA A 86 0.64 -5.04 -13.84
C ALA A 86 1.95 -4.29 -14.12
N PRO A 87 1.95 -3.18 -14.89
CA PRO A 87 3.16 -2.39 -15.10
C PRO A 87 3.80 -1.95 -13.76
N GLY A 88 5.05 -2.37 -13.55
CA GLY A 88 5.78 -2.08 -12.32
C GLY A 88 5.35 -2.87 -11.09
N GLU A 89 4.44 -3.84 -11.24
CA GLU A 89 3.92 -4.64 -10.14
C GLU A 89 4.20 -6.11 -10.36
N THR A 90 4.85 -6.75 -9.39
CA THR A 90 5.08 -8.19 -9.42
C THR A 90 4.50 -8.85 -8.18
N SER A 91 4.12 -10.10 -8.32
CA SER A 91 3.54 -10.91 -7.25
C SER A 91 4.13 -12.30 -7.28
N GLY A 92 4.60 -12.76 -6.14
CA GLY A 92 5.15 -14.11 -5.94
C GLY A 92 4.37 -14.88 -4.90
N LYS A 93 4.70 -16.17 -4.79
CA LYS A 93 4.05 -17.08 -3.85
C LYS A 93 4.50 -16.83 -2.42
N GLU A 94 5.78 -16.62 -2.23
CA GLU A 94 6.42 -16.44 -0.92
C GLU A 94 7.73 -15.69 -1.09
N ILE A 95 8.35 -15.30 0.02
CA ILE A 95 9.71 -14.76 0.03
C ILE A 95 10.63 -15.79 0.69
N ARG A 96 11.76 -16.07 0.03
CA ARG A 96 12.88 -16.80 0.62
C ARG A 96 13.98 -15.83 1.00
N GLY A 97 14.55 -16.03 2.17
CA GLY A 97 15.42 -15.04 2.78
C GLY A 97 14.62 -13.87 3.30
N GLY A 98 15.24 -12.71 3.38
CA GLY A 98 14.58 -11.53 3.89
C GLY A 98 14.55 -11.48 5.41
N GLU A 99 13.88 -10.47 5.93
CA GLU A 99 13.78 -10.21 7.36
C GLU A 99 12.32 -10.26 7.79
N SER A 100 12.04 -11.08 8.80
CA SER A 100 10.69 -11.21 9.37
C SER A 100 10.53 -10.29 10.57
N ARG A 101 9.39 -9.61 10.63
CA ARG A 101 8.99 -8.78 11.76
C ARG A 101 7.57 -9.13 12.17
N GLN A 102 7.31 -9.03 13.48
CA GLN A 102 5.96 -9.10 14.00
C GLN A 102 5.40 -7.68 14.09
N LEU A 103 4.42 -7.38 13.27
CA LEU A 103 3.71 -6.10 13.31
C LEU A 103 2.50 -6.21 14.23
N LYS A 104 2.23 -5.15 14.96
CA LYS A 104 1.07 -5.02 15.85
C LYS A 104 0.48 -3.63 15.75
N LYS A 105 -0.70 -3.47 16.33
CA LYS A 105 -1.41 -2.17 16.40
C LYS A 105 -0.48 -1.04 16.83
N GLY A 106 -0.46 0.02 16.05
CA GLY A 106 0.34 1.23 16.29
C GLY A 106 1.72 1.23 15.64
N ASP A 107 2.16 0.10 15.08
CA ASP A 107 3.45 0.03 14.39
C ASP A 107 3.39 0.76 13.04
N VAL A 108 4.53 1.33 12.66
CA VAL A 108 4.77 1.89 11.33
C VAL A 108 5.93 1.14 10.69
N ILE A 109 5.75 0.74 9.44
CA ILE A 109 6.86 0.22 8.63
C ILE A 109 6.86 0.92 7.28
N ILE A 110 8.05 1.25 6.80
CA ILE A 110 8.26 1.87 5.50
C ILE A 110 8.98 0.86 4.62
N VAL A 111 8.35 0.54 3.50
CA VAL A 111 8.88 -0.39 2.51
C VAL A 111 9.26 0.40 1.26
N PRO A 112 10.55 0.62 1.01
CA PRO A 112 10.99 1.36 -0.17
C PRO A 112 10.55 0.69 -1.47
N ALA A 113 10.35 1.49 -2.50
CA ALA A 113 10.09 0.99 -3.84
C ALA A 113 11.12 -0.07 -4.25
N GLY A 114 10.68 -1.11 -4.92
CA GLY A 114 11.54 -2.21 -5.36
C GLY A 114 11.83 -3.27 -4.29
N THR A 115 11.35 -3.09 -3.07
CA THR A 115 11.58 -4.08 -1.99
C THR A 115 10.43 -5.08 -1.95
N PRO A 116 10.72 -6.39 -2.09
CA PRO A 116 9.71 -7.42 -1.88
C PRO A 116 9.18 -7.38 -0.45
N HIS A 117 7.89 -7.58 -0.29
CA HIS A 117 7.26 -7.63 1.03
C HIS A 117 6.07 -8.58 1.02
N TRP A 118 5.78 -9.16 2.17
CA TRP A 118 4.85 -10.27 2.27
C TRP A 118 4.22 -10.35 3.66
N CYS A 119 2.89 -10.32 3.70
CA CYS A 119 2.13 -10.70 4.89
C CYS A 119 2.07 -12.23 4.96
N LYS A 120 3.07 -12.84 5.59
CA LYS A 120 3.19 -14.30 5.68
C LYS A 120 2.12 -14.92 6.55
N GLU A 121 1.83 -14.28 7.67
CA GLU A 121 0.78 -14.67 8.60
C GLU A 121 0.06 -13.41 9.06
N VAL A 122 -1.24 -13.50 9.22
CA VAL A 122 -2.06 -12.38 9.68
C VAL A 122 -3.11 -12.86 10.67
N SER A 123 -3.46 -11.97 11.62
CA SER A 123 -4.70 -12.13 12.40
C SER A 123 -5.90 -11.93 11.47
N ASN A 124 -7.07 -12.33 11.90
CA ASN A 124 -8.31 -12.12 11.14
C ASN A 124 -9.24 -11.17 11.93
N PRO A 125 -9.32 -9.86 11.53
CA PRO A 125 -8.56 -9.23 10.46
C PRO A 125 -7.23 -8.60 10.91
N PHE A 126 -6.38 -8.33 9.93
CA PHE A 126 -5.24 -7.43 10.06
C PHE A 126 -5.55 -6.17 9.25
N LEU A 127 -5.66 -5.02 9.93
CA LEU A 127 -6.07 -3.74 9.34
C LEU A 127 -4.90 -2.75 9.36
N TYR A 128 -4.65 -2.12 8.22
CA TYR A 128 -3.61 -1.11 8.12
C TYR A 128 -3.89 -0.08 7.03
N TYR A 129 -3.42 1.14 7.25
CA TYR A 129 -3.31 2.15 6.21
C TYR A 129 -2.04 1.92 5.41
N VAL A 130 -2.11 2.17 4.11
CA VAL A 130 -0.93 2.31 3.27
C VAL A 130 -1.00 3.66 2.58
N VAL A 131 0.05 4.46 2.77
CA VAL A 131 0.30 5.62 1.94
C VAL A 131 1.34 5.20 0.92
N LYS A 132 0.96 5.18 -0.34
CA LYS A 132 1.85 4.86 -1.46
C LYS A 132 2.41 6.15 -2.01
N VAL A 133 3.73 6.29 -1.95
CA VAL A 133 4.44 7.48 -2.42
C VAL A 133 5.24 7.12 -3.68
N ARG A 134 5.02 7.86 -4.74
CA ARG A 134 5.65 7.64 -6.06
C ARG A 134 6.75 8.64 -6.34
#